data_4505c5854b7eec7ea007b848e4064d12
#
_entry.id   4505c5854b7eec7ea007b848e4064d12
#
_cell.length_a   1.000
_cell.length_b   1.000
_cell.length_c   1.000
_cell.angle_alpha   90.00
_cell.angle_beta   90.00
_cell.angle_gamma   90.00
#
_symmetry.space_group_name_H-M   'P 1'
#
loop_
_entity.id
_entity.type
_entity.pdbx_description
1 polymer ?
#
loop_
_entity_poly.entity_id
_entity_poly.type
_entity_poly.pdbx_seq_one_letter_code
_entity_poly.pdbx_strand_id
1 'polypeptide(L)'
;MKSIRRNTQLILALDVTDSNTAIRISNETAQYVDAIKIGYPLVLGSGLEIINKICEIAPVIADFKVADIPNTDRLICSQAFEAGASAVIVHGFTGRDSVSECVKTAKEFNGDIFVVTEMSHPGAVEFMQPKALELASLAVECKATGVVAPATRPERVRQIRHVIGDLTIISPGVGAQGGSAVDAIKAGADHVIVGRSIYGSKTPEIEAEKIVKEIEKCR
;
A
#
# COMPACT_ATOMS: atom_id res chain seq x y z
N MET A 1 -15.92 -6.55 4.03
CA MET A 1 -14.43 -6.48 3.98
C MET A 1 -13.87 -6.14 5.35
N LYS A 2 -12.65 -6.59 5.67
CA LYS A 2 -11.95 -6.19 6.90
C LYS A 2 -11.30 -4.82 6.67
N SER A 3 -11.50 -3.86 7.56
CA SER A 3 -10.79 -2.57 7.48
C SER A 3 -9.30 -2.75 7.79
N ILE A 4 -8.45 -1.89 7.21
CA ILE A 4 -7.03 -1.84 7.54
C ILE A 4 -6.89 -1.53 9.03
N ARG A 5 -6.13 -2.35 9.75
CA ARG A 5 -5.89 -2.18 11.19
C ARG A 5 -4.95 -0.99 11.42
N ARG A 6 -4.89 -0.48 12.63
CA ARG A 6 -3.97 0.61 13.03
C ARG A 6 -3.24 0.25 14.33
N ASN A 7 -2.68 -0.94 14.40
CA ASN A 7 -2.08 -1.48 15.62
C ASN A 7 -0.55 -1.45 15.58
N THR A 8 0.02 -1.96 14.48
CA THR A 8 1.47 -2.18 14.34
C THR A 8 2.16 -1.19 13.42
N GLN A 9 1.41 -0.48 12.59
CA GLN A 9 1.90 0.42 11.54
C GLN A 9 2.75 -0.31 10.47
N LEU A 10 2.66 -1.65 10.40
CA LEU A 10 3.36 -2.47 9.43
C LEU A 10 2.38 -3.07 8.42
N ILE A 11 2.66 -2.91 7.13
CA ILE A 11 2.02 -3.59 6.02
C ILE A 11 3.04 -4.52 5.38
N LEU A 12 2.70 -5.80 5.21
CA LEU A 12 3.54 -6.74 4.47
C LEU A 12 3.31 -6.57 2.97
N ALA A 13 4.35 -6.28 2.17
CA ALA A 13 4.29 -6.47 0.72
C ALA A 13 4.64 -7.93 0.39
N LEU A 14 3.69 -8.66 -0.18
CA LEU A 14 3.81 -10.09 -0.46
C LEU A 14 3.97 -10.33 -1.96
N ASP A 15 5.20 -10.17 -2.45
CA ASP A 15 5.53 -10.27 -3.89
C ASP A 15 6.11 -11.64 -4.26
N VAL A 16 5.66 -12.72 -3.60
CA VAL A 16 5.91 -14.12 -4.00
C VAL A 16 5.01 -14.51 -5.17
N THR A 17 5.33 -15.61 -5.88
CA THR A 17 4.64 -15.97 -7.13
C THR A 17 3.75 -17.20 -7.02
N ASP A 18 3.75 -17.89 -5.86
CA ASP A 18 2.92 -19.07 -5.63
C ASP A 18 1.99 -18.94 -4.41
N SER A 19 0.80 -19.53 -4.53
CA SER A 19 -0.26 -19.46 -3.54
C SER A 19 0.11 -20.08 -2.19
N ASN A 20 0.84 -21.22 -2.18
CA ASN A 20 1.13 -21.93 -0.94
C ASN A 20 2.09 -21.13 -0.07
N THR A 21 3.16 -20.62 -0.67
CA THR A 21 4.10 -19.73 0.01
C THR A 21 3.41 -18.47 0.50
N ALA A 22 2.52 -17.87 -0.32
CA ALA A 22 1.77 -16.69 0.05
C ALA A 22 0.89 -16.92 1.29
N ILE A 23 0.10 -17.99 1.30
CA ILE A 23 -0.80 -18.33 2.42
C ILE A 23 0.02 -18.64 3.67
N ARG A 24 1.12 -19.40 3.56
CA ARG A 24 1.99 -19.71 4.70
C ARG A 24 2.55 -18.44 5.34
N ILE A 25 3.17 -17.56 4.55
CA ILE A 25 3.76 -16.32 5.07
C ILE A 25 2.67 -15.42 5.67
N SER A 26 1.49 -15.33 5.03
CA SER A 26 0.36 -14.57 5.55
C SER A 26 -0.06 -15.04 6.94
N ASN A 27 -0.17 -16.35 7.16
CA ASN A 27 -0.51 -16.91 8.48
C ASN A 27 0.57 -16.64 9.52
N GLU A 28 1.85 -16.83 9.16
CA GLU A 28 2.99 -16.60 10.07
C GLU A 28 3.08 -15.13 10.53
N THR A 29 2.68 -14.18 9.67
CA THR A 29 2.83 -12.74 9.95
C THR A 29 1.56 -12.03 10.39
N ALA A 30 0.40 -12.67 10.34
CA ALA A 30 -0.92 -12.05 10.51
C ALA A 30 -1.11 -11.22 11.80
N GLN A 31 -0.46 -11.59 12.89
CA GLN A 31 -0.55 -10.87 14.17
C GLN A 31 0.33 -9.61 14.21
N TYR A 32 1.34 -9.52 13.34
CA TYR A 32 2.31 -8.43 13.31
C TYR A 32 2.01 -7.38 12.25
N VAL A 33 1.02 -7.61 11.37
CA VAL A 33 0.74 -6.70 10.26
C VAL A 33 -0.68 -6.14 10.32
N ASP A 34 -0.83 -4.88 9.94
CA ASP A 34 -2.13 -4.22 9.85
C ASP A 34 -2.87 -4.56 8.56
N ALA A 35 -2.13 -4.89 7.49
CA ALA A 35 -2.64 -5.39 6.22
C ALA A 35 -1.56 -6.16 5.45
N ILE A 36 -1.99 -6.92 4.43
CA ILE A 36 -1.11 -7.55 3.45
C ILE A 36 -1.35 -6.92 2.08
N LYS A 37 -0.29 -6.38 1.48
CA LYS A 37 -0.31 -5.79 0.15
C LYS A 37 0.05 -6.85 -0.89
N ILE A 38 -0.86 -7.10 -1.85
CA ILE A 38 -0.71 -8.05 -2.94
C ILE A 38 -0.56 -7.30 -4.27
N GLY A 39 0.52 -7.55 -4.98
CA GLY A 39 0.78 -6.95 -6.29
C GLY A 39 0.71 -7.95 -7.45
N TYR A 40 1.05 -7.47 -8.63
CA TYR A 40 1.05 -8.28 -9.86
C TYR A 40 1.86 -9.58 -9.78
N PRO A 41 3.06 -9.64 -9.14
CA PRO A 41 3.81 -10.90 -9.09
C PRO A 41 2.99 -12.06 -8.57
N LEU A 42 2.23 -11.85 -7.48
CA LEU A 42 1.42 -12.91 -6.89
C LEU A 42 0.14 -13.18 -7.69
N VAL A 43 -0.55 -12.13 -8.15
CA VAL A 43 -1.81 -12.31 -8.90
C VAL A 43 -1.59 -12.94 -10.27
N LEU A 44 -0.51 -12.58 -10.98
CA LEU A 44 -0.19 -13.20 -12.27
C LEU A 44 0.26 -14.67 -12.11
N GLY A 45 0.92 -14.99 -11.00
CA GLY A 45 1.35 -16.37 -10.72
C GLY A 45 0.26 -17.27 -10.15
N SER A 46 -0.75 -16.71 -9.45
CA SER A 46 -1.72 -17.48 -8.66
C SER A 46 -3.19 -17.21 -9.01
N GLY A 47 -3.46 -16.25 -9.90
CA GLY A 47 -4.81 -15.77 -10.18
C GLY A 47 -5.34 -14.78 -9.14
N LEU A 48 -6.43 -14.08 -9.49
CA LEU A 48 -7.05 -13.06 -8.62
C LEU A 48 -7.64 -13.69 -7.33
N GLU A 49 -8.01 -14.97 -7.38
CA GLU A 49 -8.57 -15.71 -6.26
C GLU A 49 -7.66 -15.77 -5.02
N ILE A 50 -6.37 -15.49 -5.16
CA ILE A 50 -5.45 -15.42 -4.02
C ILE A 50 -5.86 -14.32 -3.03
N ILE A 51 -6.48 -13.24 -3.50
CA ILE A 51 -7.01 -12.17 -2.65
C ILE A 51 -8.10 -12.72 -1.72
N ASN A 52 -9.03 -13.54 -2.24
CA ASN A 52 -10.09 -14.17 -1.43
C ASN A 52 -9.50 -15.04 -0.29
N LYS A 53 -8.45 -15.80 -0.58
CA LYS A 53 -7.81 -16.66 0.43
C LYS A 53 -7.09 -15.86 1.51
N ILE A 54 -6.39 -14.79 1.13
CA ILE A 54 -5.61 -13.98 2.08
C ILE A 54 -6.50 -13.02 2.88
N CYS A 55 -7.61 -12.52 2.31
CA CYS A 55 -8.51 -11.63 3.06
C CYS A 55 -9.19 -12.32 4.26
N GLU A 56 -9.25 -13.66 4.30
CA GLU A 56 -9.68 -14.41 5.49
C GLU A 56 -8.66 -14.31 6.65
N ILE A 57 -7.37 -14.10 6.33
CA ILE A 57 -6.26 -14.03 7.29
C ILE A 57 -6.10 -12.58 7.79
N ALA A 58 -5.92 -11.63 6.87
CA ALA A 58 -5.69 -10.21 7.16
C ALA A 58 -6.34 -9.30 6.11
N PRO A 59 -6.57 -7.98 6.41
CA PRO A 59 -6.99 -7.02 5.39
C PRO A 59 -6.03 -7.02 4.21
N VAL A 60 -6.55 -6.94 2.96
CA VAL A 60 -5.74 -6.98 1.74
C VAL A 60 -5.77 -5.63 1.03
N ILE A 61 -4.59 -5.14 0.64
CA ILE A 61 -4.42 -4.00 -0.25
C ILE A 61 -4.00 -4.52 -1.63
N ALA A 62 -4.84 -4.34 -2.64
CA ALA A 62 -4.52 -4.69 -4.03
C ALA A 62 -3.64 -3.60 -4.66
N ASP A 63 -2.34 -3.89 -4.77
CA ASP A 63 -1.35 -2.97 -5.33
C ASP A 63 -1.27 -3.13 -6.86
N PHE A 64 -2.34 -2.75 -7.54
CA PHE A 64 -2.44 -2.85 -9.00
C PHE A 64 -1.96 -1.57 -9.70
N LYS A 65 -1.70 -0.51 -8.94
CA LYS A 65 -1.29 0.79 -9.49
C LYS A 65 -2.12 1.16 -10.71
N VAL A 66 -3.45 1.05 -10.55
CA VAL A 66 -4.42 1.25 -11.62
C VAL A 66 -4.18 2.60 -12.29
N ALA A 67 -4.08 2.59 -13.62
CA ALA A 67 -3.67 3.76 -14.38
C ALA A 67 -4.22 3.68 -15.82
N ASP A 68 -5.51 3.88 -15.98
CA ASP A 68 -6.22 3.80 -17.26
C ASP A 68 -7.28 4.90 -17.34
N ILE A 69 -8.16 4.84 -18.31
CA ILE A 69 -9.34 5.70 -18.42
C ILE A 69 -10.39 5.29 -17.37
N PRO A 70 -11.29 6.20 -16.96
CA PRO A 70 -12.22 5.97 -15.84
C PRO A 70 -13.03 4.67 -15.92
N ASN A 71 -13.53 4.31 -17.11
CA ASN A 71 -14.32 3.09 -17.27
C ASN A 71 -13.51 1.81 -17.02
N THR A 72 -12.26 1.75 -17.47
CA THR A 72 -11.36 0.61 -17.24
C THR A 72 -10.94 0.55 -15.78
N ASP A 73 -10.61 1.70 -15.17
CA ASP A 73 -10.28 1.81 -13.76
C ASP A 73 -11.40 1.27 -12.86
N ARG A 74 -12.66 1.63 -13.16
CA ARG A 74 -13.84 1.10 -12.48
C ARG A 74 -13.89 -0.42 -12.55
N LEU A 75 -13.68 -1.00 -13.73
CA LEU A 75 -13.72 -2.46 -13.90
C LEU A 75 -12.62 -3.17 -13.11
N ILE A 76 -11.40 -2.63 -13.12
CA ILE A 76 -10.26 -3.20 -12.38
C ILE A 76 -10.51 -3.10 -10.86
N CYS A 77 -10.93 -1.93 -10.38
CA CYS A 77 -11.24 -1.73 -8.97
C CYS A 77 -12.38 -2.63 -8.50
N SER A 78 -13.47 -2.75 -9.28
CA SER A 78 -14.57 -3.64 -8.93
C SER A 78 -14.11 -5.09 -8.76
N GLN A 79 -13.32 -5.63 -9.70
CA GLN A 79 -12.79 -7.00 -9.60
C GLN A 79 -11.91 -7.20 -8.36
N ALA A 80 -11.07 -6.21 -8.01
CA ALA A 80 -10.24 -6.28 -6.82
C ALA A 80 -11.10 -6.32 -5.53
N PHE A 81 -12.13 -5.46 -5.45
CA PHE A 81 -13.04 -5.43 -4.30
C PHE A 81 -13.93 -6.67 -4.23
N GLU A 82 -14.47 -7.16 -5.36
CA GLU A 82 -15.22 -8.42 -5.43
C GLU A 82 -14.38 -9.62 -4.96
N ALA A 83 -13.08 -9.61 -5.24
CA ALA A 83 -12.13 -10.60 -4.72
C ALA A 83 -11.83 -10.44 -3.22
N GLY A 84 -12.35 -9.41 -2.54
CA GLY A 84 -12.20 -9.21 -1.10
C GLY A 84 -11.11 -8.23 -0.68
N ALA A 85 -10.51 -7.47 -1.61
CA ALA A 85 -9.55 -6.43 -1.25
C ALA A 85 -10.23 -5.35 -0.40
N SER A 86 -9.55 -4.90 0.66
CA SER A 86 -9.99 -3.79 1.51
C SER A 86 -9.64 -2.44 0.90
N ALA A 87 -8.58 -2.40 0.09
CA ALA A 87 -8.12 -1.20 -0.58
C ALA A 87 -7.50 -1.51 -1.94
N VAL A 88 -7.47 -0.50 -2.82
CA VAL A 88 -6.75 -0.55 -4.10
C VAL A 88 -5.78 0.63 -4.19
N ILE A 89 -4.57 0.37 -4.70
CA ILE A 89 -3.59 1.41 -5.02
C ILE A 89 -3.76 1.81 -6.49
N VAL A 90 -3.90 3.12 -6.74
CA VAL A 90 -4.07 3.70 -8.06
C VAL A 90 -3.03 4.79 -8.32
N HIS A 91 -2.71 5.10 -9.57
CA HIS A 91 -1.85 6.23 -9.90
C HIS A 91 -2.64 7.54 -9.98
N GLY A 92 -2.05 8.63 -9.44
CA GLY A 92 -2.63 9.97 -9.53
C GLY A 92 -2.40 10.67 -10.88
N PHE A 93 -1.35 10.27 -11.63
CA PHE A 93 -0.97 10.96 -12.87
C PHE A 93 -1.98 10.79 -14.03
N THR A 94 -2.92 9.85 -13.92
CA THR A 94 -4.02 9.65 -14.89
C THR A 94 -5.06 10.78 -14.85
N GLY A 95 -5.04 11.58 -13.80
CA GLY A 95 -5.90 12.76 -13.69
C GLY A 95 -7.12 12.56 -12.77
N ARG A 96 -7.85 13.66 -12.61
CA ARG A 96 -8.96 13.77 -11.65
C ARG A 96 -10.12 12.83 -11.93
N ASP A 97 -10.50 12.67 -13.18
CA ASP A 97 -11.63 11.84 -13.60
C ASP A 97 -11.38 10.36 -13.31
N SER A 98 -10.19 9.86 -13.62
CA SER A 98 -9.73 8.49 -13.32
C SER A 98 -9.72 8.24 -11.81
N VAL A 99 -9.03 9.08 -11.02
CA VAL A 99 -8.96 8.94 -9.56
C VAL A 99 -10.36 9.03 -8.91
N SER A 100 -11.21 9.96 -9.39
CA SER A 100 -12.57 10.13 -8.86
C SER A 100 -13.44 8.89 -9.12
N GLU A 101 -13.31 8.25 -10.30
CA GLU A 101 -14.05 7.02 -10.60
C GLU A 101 -13.57 5.86 -9.73
N CYS A 102 -12.25 5.73 -9.47
CA CYS A 102 -11.74 4.75 -8.52
C CYS A 102 -12.30 4.95 -7.11
N VAL A 103 -12.33 6.20 -6.62
CA VAL A 103 -12.88 6.53 -5.29
C VAL A 103 -14.39 6.25 -5.22
N LYS A 104 -15.13 6.58 -6.27
CA LYS A 104 -16.56 6.29 -6.36
C LYS A 104 -16.80 4.78 -6.31
N THR A 105 -16.07 4.01 -7.10
CA THR A 105 -16.14 2.55 -7.10
C THR A 105 -15.84 1.96 -5.73
N ALA A 106 -14.78 2.41 -5.08
CA ALA A 106 -14.43 1.95 -3.73
C ALA A 106 -15.57 2.16 -2.72
N LYS A 107 -16.28 3.29 -2.79
CA LYS A 107 -17.43 3.57 -1.92
C LYS A 107 -18.59 2.58 -2.10
N GLU A 108 -18.82 2.07 -3.30
CA GLU A 108 -19.85 1.07 -3.57
C GLU A 108 -19.56 -0.25 -2.83
N PHE A 109 -18.27 -0.53 -2.57
CA PHE A 109 -17.81 -1.73 -1.85
C PHE A 109 -17.39 -1.46 -0.39
N ASN A 110 -17.57 -0.25 0.14
CA ASN A 110 -17.02 0.17 1.43
C ASN A 110 -15.50 -0.07 1.54
N GLY A 111 -14.79 0.15 0.44
CA GLY A 111 -13.35 -0.01 0.31
C GLY A 111 -12.60 1.32 0.28
N ASP A 112 -11.27 1.23 0.25
CA ASP A 112 -10.35 2.35 0.33
C ASP A 112 -9.54 2.54 -0.96
N ILE A 113 -9.16 3.78 -1.27
CA ILE A 113 -8.23 4.11 -2.36
C ILE A 113 -6.99 4.81 -1.82
N PHE A 114 -5.82 4.31 -2.21
CA PHE A 114 -4.53 4.97 -1.99
C PHE A 114 -3.95 5.45 -3.32
N VAL A 115 -3.72 6.76 -3.42
CA VAL A 115 -3.19 7.38 -4.64
C VAL A 115 -1.67 7.42 -4.58
N VAL A 116 -1.00 6.88 -5.59
CA VAL A 116 0.46 7.00 -5.72
C VAL A 116 0.82 8.44 -6.08
N THR A 117 1.49 9.11 -5.16
CA THR A 117 2.02 10.46 -5.37
C THR A 117 3.48 10.41 -5.79
N GLU A 118 4.27 9.54 -5.17
CA GLU A 118 5.68 9.32 -5.51
C GLU A 118 6.07 7.86 -5.20
N MET A 119 6.81 7.21 -6.11
CA MET A 119 7.34 5.85 -5.90
C MET A 119 8.71 5.89 -5.22
N SER A 120 9.11 4.76 -4.60
CA SER A 120 10.32 4.65 -3.78
C SER A 120 11.63 4.41 -4.54
N HIS A 121 11.57 3.97 -5.82
CA HIS A 121 12.75 3.67 -6.63
C HIS A 121 13.44 4.94 -7.16
N PRO A 122 14.72 4.86 -7.58
CA PRO A 122 15.48 6.05 -8.01
C PRO A 122 14.85 6.79 -9.21
N GLY A 123 14.35 6.08 -10.23
CA GLY A 123 13.76 6.70 -11.43
C GLY A 123 12.48 7.53 -11.16
N ALA A 124 11.87 7.39 -9.97
CA ALA A 124 10.71 8.21 -9.62
C ALA A 124 11.03 9.71 -9.56
N VAL A 125 12.29 10.09 -9.38
CA VAL A 125 12.71 11.51 -9.33
C VAL A 125 12.60 12.21 -10.67
N GLU A 126 12.59 11.47 -11.79
CA GLU A 126 12.54 12.05 -13.12
C GLU A 126 11.17 12.65 -13.47
N PHE A 127 10.09 11.91 -13.18
CA PHE A 127 8.75 12.28 -13.62
C PHE A 127 7.75 12.44 -12.46
N MET A 128 7.84 11.63 -11.42
CA MET A 128 6.84 11.64 -10.35
C MET A 128 7.17 12.68 -9.27
N GLN A 129 8.42 12.77 -8.83
CA GLN A 129 8.81 13.68 -7.76
C GLN A 129 8.47 15.16 -8.06
N PRO A 130 8.68 15.71 -9.27
CA PRO A 130 8.30 17.07 -9.59
C PRO A 130 6.79 17.34 -9.43
N LYS A 131 5.96 16.32 -9.59
CA LYS A 131 4.49 16.41 -9.52
C LYS A 131 3.88 15.85 -8.23
N ALA A 132 4.68 15.31 -7.32
CA ALA A 132 4.18 14.58 -6.16
C ALA A 132 3.25 15.41 -5.26
N LEU A 133 3.51 16.71 -5.05
CA LEU A 133 2.65 17.57 -4.24
C LEU A 133 1.34 17.92 -4.95
N GLU A 134 1.36 18.07 -6.26
CA GLU A 134 0.14 18.26 -7.07
C GLU A 134 -0.72 17.00 -7.03
N LEU A 135 -0.10 15.80 -7.14
CA LEU A 135 -0.79 14.52 -7.01
C LEU A 135 -1.34 14.30 -5.60
N ALA A 136 -0.63 14.78 -4.57
CA ALA A 136 -1.12 14.76 -3.19
C ALA A 136 -2.37 15.64 -3.02
N SER A 137 -2.35 16.87 -3.57
CA SER A 137 -3.53 17.75 -3.58
C SER A 137 -4.70 17.13 -4.34
N LEU A 138 -4.44 16.49 -5.49
CA LEU A 138 -5.44 15.76 -6.26
C LEU A 138 -6.12 14.66 -5.43
N ALA A 139 -5.35 13.89 -4.65
CA ALA A 139 -5.89 12.85 -3.78
C ALA A 139 -6.87 13.41 -2.74
N VAL A 140 -6.52 14.56 -2.13
CA VAL A 140 -7.42 15.27 -1.20
C VAL A 140 -8.71 15.72 -1.89
N GLU A 141 -8.60 16.36 -3.04
CA GLU A 141 -9.75 16.88 -3.79
C GLU A 141 -10.69 15.77 -4.28
N CYS A 142 -10.13 14.62 -4.67
CA CYS A 142 -10.91 13.43 -5.06
C CYS A 142 -11.46 12.66 -3.84
N LYS A 143 -11.12 13.07 -2.60
CA LYS A 143 -11.55 12.39 -1.36
C LYS A 143 -11.07 10.93 -1.29
N ALA A 144 -9.84 10.68 -1.73
CA ALA A 144 -9.18 9.40 -1.53
C ALA A 144 -8.98 9.13 -0.02
N THR A 145 -8.83 7.86 0.38
CA THR A 145 -8.56 7.48 1.76
C THR A 145 -7.14 7.85 2.19
N GLY A 146 -6.21 7.77 1.24
CA GLY A 146 -4.81 8.06 1.53
C GLY A 146 -3.94 8.10 0.29
N VAL A 147 -2.63 8.16 0.54
CA VAL A 147 -1.60 8.25 -0.48
C VAL A 147 -0.45 7.29 -0.25
N VAL A 148 0.29 7.01 -1.33
CA VAL A 148 1.58 6.31 -1.26
C VAL A 148 2.70 7.33 -1.37
N ALA A 149 3.61 7.36 -0.37
CA ALA A 149 4.77 8.24 -0.31
C ALA A 149 6.05 7.45 0.05
N PRO A 150 7.24 7.79 -0.49
CA PRO A 150 8.42 6.93 -0.42
C PRO A 150 9.14 6.98 0.94
N ALA A 151 9.27 5.85 1.65
CA ALA A 151 10.08 5.73 2.87
C ALA A 151 11.59 5.96 2.61
N THR A 152 12.04 5.80 1.37
CA THR A 152 13.43 6.08 0.96
C THR A 152 13.78 7.57 0.97
N ARG A 153 12.79 8.45 1.08
CA ARG A 153 12.91 9.91 1.10
C ARG A 153 11.98 10.51 2.18
N PRO A 154 12.34 10.41 3.48
CA PRO A 154 11.49 10.87 4.58
C PRO A 154 11.09 12.34 4.49
N GLU A 155 11.94 13.20 3.93
CA GLU A 155 11.64 14.61 3.67
C GLU A 155 10.44 14.77 2.71
N ARG A 156 10.27 13.84 1.75
CA ARG A 156 9.12 13.84 0.84
C ARG A 156 7.84 13.42 1.56
N VAL A 157 7.94 12.42 2.44
CA VAL A 157 6.82 12.01 3.31
C VAL A 157 6.32 13.20 4.12
N ARG A 158 7.23 13.98 4.74
CA ARG A 158 6.87 15.19 5.51
C ARG A 158 6.19 16.25 4.66
N GLN A 159 6.71 16.50 3.45
CA GLN A 159 6.11 17.48 2.53
C GLN A 159 4.71 17.04 2.09
N ILE A 160 4.53 15.76 1.75
CA ILE A 160 3.25 15.20 1.35
C ILE A 160 2.27 15.24 2.52
N ARG A 161 2.69 14.90 3.76
CA ARG A 161 1.87 15.01 4.98
C ARG A 161 1.33 16.42 5.16
N HIS A 162 2.17 17.44 4.94
CA HIS A 162 1.73 18.82 5.05
C HIS A 162 0.61 19.20 4.06
N VAL A 163 0.63 18.62 2.87
CA VAL A 163 -0.40 18.86 1.83
C VAL A 163 -1.70 18.11 2.13
N ILE A 164 -1.61 16.85 2.56
CA ILE A 164 -2.79 15.96 2.65
C ILE A 164 -3.50 16.01 4.01
N GLY A 165 -2.94 16.70 5.00
CA GLY A 165 -3.53 16.76 6.35
C GLY A 165 -3.65 15.37 6.98
N ASP A 166 -4.86 14.94 7.31
CA ASP A 166 -5.14 13.70 8.06
C ASP A 166 -5.33 12.44 7.18
N LEU A 167 -5.20 12.54 5.85
CA LEU A 167 -5.28 11.36 4.99
C LEU A 167 -4.15 10.37 5.31
N THR A 168 -4.44 9.08 5.17
CA THR A 168 -3.47 8.01 5.51
C THR A 168 -2.28 7.99 4.53
N ILE A 169 -1.05 7.95 5.05
CA ILE A 169 0.17 7.67 4.26
C ILE A 169 0.60 6.23 4.46
N ILE A 170 0.67 5.46 3.39
CA ILE A 170 1.34 4.16 3.36
C ILE A 170 2.68 4.29 2.63
N SER A 171 3.78 3.88 3.26
CA SER A 171 5.14 4.28 2.84
C SER A 171 6.01 3.08 2.48
N PRO A 172 6.16 2.75 1.16
CA PRO A 172 7.02 1.67 0.68
C PRO A 172 8.49 2.08 0.62
N GLY A 173 9.37 1.07 0.58
CA GLY A 173 10.82 1.25 0.36
C GLY A 173 11.67 1.01 1.59
N VAL A 174 11.08 0.50 2.67
CA VAL A 174 11.82 0.14 3.90
C VAL A 174 12.66 -1.13 3.69
N GLY A 175 13.80 -1.18 4.33
CA GLY A 175 14.72 -2.32 4.32
C GLY A 175 15.45 -2.47 2.99
N ALA A 176 15.09 -3.41 2.17
CA ALA A 176 15.81 -3.76 0.94
C ALA A 176 16.01 -2.63 -0.09
N GLN A 177 15.27 -1.51 0.03
CA GLN A 177 15.47 -0.31 -0.78
C GLN A 177 16.20 0.81 -0.02
N GLY A 178 16.65 0.55 1.21
CA GLY A 178 17.44 1.49 2.02
C GLY A 178 16.64 2.45 2.90
N GLY A 179 15.30 2.43 2.84
CA GLY A 179 14.45 3.24 3.71
C GLY A 179 14.43 2.70 5.15
N SER A 180 14.25 3.61 6.11
CA SER A 180 14.08 3.32 7.55
C SER A 180 12.59 3.40 7.92
N ALA A 181 12.07 2.37 8.62
CA ALA A 181 10.72 2.38 9.14
C ALA A 181 10.51 3.54 10.12
N VAL A 182 11.46 3.72 11.02
CA VAL A 182 11.48 4.76 12.05
C VAL A 182 11.43 6.15 11.44
N ASP A 183 12.28 6.41 10.42
CA ASP A 183 12.37 7.74 9.81
C ASP A 183 11.10 8.06 9.00
N ALA A 184 10.50 7.06 8.35
CA ALA A 184 9.24 7.23 7.64
C ALA A 184 8.09 7.57 8.60
N ILE A 185 7.96 6.85 9.73
CA ILE A 185 6.93 7.13 10.75
C ILE A 185 7.14 8.52 11.38
N LYS A 186 8.38 8.86 11.77
CA LYS A 186 8.71 10.21 12.29
C LYS A 186 8.46 11.33 11.27
N ALA A 187 8.52 11.02 9.98
CA ALA A 187 8.21 11.97 8.92
C ALA A 187 6.69 12.13 8.69
N GLY A 188 5.86 11.29 9.31
CA GLY A 188 4.41 11.38 9.24
C GLY A 188 3.72 10.25 8.45
N ALA A 189 4.42 9.17 8.12
CA ALA A 189 3.76 7.98 7.57
C ALA A 189 2.91 7.29 8.66
N ASP A 190 1.70 6.85 8.30
CA ASP A 190 0.83 6.08 9.19
C ASP A 190 1.23 4.60 9.21
N HIS A 191 1.66 4.10 8.05
CA HIS A 191 2.14 2.73 7.91
C HIS A 191 3.37 2.69 7.01
N VAL A 192 4.28 1.75 7.32
CA VAL A 192 5.37 1.39 6.43
C VAL A 192 5.05 0.08 5.70
N ILE A 193 5.50 -0.04 4.46
CA ILE A 193 5.33 -1.24 3.66
C ILE A 193 6.69 -1.93 3.53
N VAL A 194 6.77 -3.17 4.03
CA VAL A 194 7.99 -3.97 4.02
C VAL A 194 7.74 -5.29 3.26
N GLY A 195 8.63 -5.65 2.37
CA GLY A 195 8.50 -6.84 1.53
C GLY A 195 9.63 -7.84 1.75
N ARG A 196 10.68 -7.77 0.93
CA ARG A 196 11.77 -8.75 0.83
C ARG A 196 12.44 -9.11 2.15
N SER A 197 12.58 -8.19 3.07
CA SER A 197 13.16 -8.46 4.40
C SER A 197 12.30 -9.44 5.21
N ILE A 198 10.99 -9.47 4.99
CA ILE A 198 10.06 -10.37 5.67
C ILE A 198 9.88 -11.64 4.86
N TYR A 199 9.31 -11.55 3.64
CA TYR A 199 8.96 -12.75 2.88
C TYR A 199 10.16 -13.54 2.36
N GLY A 200 11.34 -12.92 2.27
CA GLY A 200 12.60 -13.59 1.92
C GLY A 200 13.33 -14.24 3.10
N SER A 201 12.85 -14.03 4.33
CA SER A 201 13.41 -14.63 5.53
C SER A 201 13.00 -16.11 5.69
N LYS A 202 13.82 -16.88 6.40
CA LYS A 202 13.45 -18.23 6.87
C LYS A 202 12.44 -18.17 8.03
N THR A 203 12.35 -17.06 8.71
CA THR A 203 11.47 -16.80 9.87
C THR A 203 10.73 -15.49 9.68
N PRO A 204 9.74 -15.40 8.76
CA PRO A 204 9.02 -14.16 8.44
C PRO A 204 8.37 -13.49 9.65
N GLU A 205 7.84 -14.28 10.59
CA GLU A 205 7.22 -13.79 11.83
C GLU A 205 8.22 -13.04 12.72
N ILE A 206 9.46 -13.54 12.85
CA ILE A 206 10.49 -12.90 13.68
C ILE A 206 10.93 -11.56 13.07
N GLU A 207 11.06 -11.50 11.76
CA GLU A 207 11.42 -10.25 11.06
C GLU A 207 10.28 -9.22 11.15
N ALA A 208 9.03 -9.65 11.01
CA ALA A 208 7.88 -8.76 11.18
C ALA A 208 7.80 -8.21 12.61
N GLU A 209 7.94 -9.07 13.63
CA GLU A 209 7.98 -8.68 15.05
C GLU A 209 9.09 -7.68 15.35
N LYS A 210 10.29 -7.91 14.81
CA LYS A 210 11.43 -7.01 14.99
C LYS A 210 11.15 -5.61 14.46
N ILE A 211 10.57 -5.51 13.26
CA ILE A 211 10.21 -4.22 12.66
C ILE A 211 9.16 -3.51 13.49
N VAL A 212 8.13 -4.22 13.97
CA VAL A 212 7.11 -3.65 14.87
C VAL A 212 7.74 -3.09 16.14
N LYS A 213 8.63 -3.85 16.79
CA LYS A 213 9.36 -3.39 17.98
C LYS A 213 10.25 -2.16 17.72
N GLU A 214 10.81 -2.03 16.51
CA GLU A 214 11.56 -0.83 16.12
C GLU A 214 10.65 0.39 15.98
N ILE A 215 9.46 0.21 15.39
CA ILE A 215 8.45 1.27 15.26
C ILE A 215 7.93 1.71 16.64
N GLU A 216 7.61 0.76 17.51
CA GLU A 216 7.10 1.04 18.87
C GLU A 216 8.04 1.88 19.73
N LYS A 217 9.35 1.72 19.58
CA LYS A 217 10.35 2.54 20.30
C LYS A 217 10.36 4.01 19.89
N CYS A 218 9.61 4.39 18.84
CA CYS A 218 9.58 5.73 18.29
C CYS A 218 8.28 6.49 18.60
N ARG A 219 7.34 5.79 19.21
CA ARG A 219 6.09 6.36 19.75
C ARG A 219 6.35 6.94 21.14
#